data_86a08ce06e5674653ac8db457b5a96f6
#
_entry.id   86a08ce06e5674653ac8db457b5a96f6
#
_cell.length_a   1.000
_cell.length_b   1.000
_cell.length_c   1.000
_cell.angle_alpha   90.00
_cell.angle_beta   90.00
_cell.angle_gamma   90.00
#
_symmetry.space_group_name_H-M   'P 1'
#
loop_
_entity.id
_entity.type
_entity.pdbx_description
1 polymer ?
#
loop_
_entity_poly.entity_id
_entity_poly.type
_entity_poly.pdbx_seq_one_letter_code
_entity_poly.pdbx_strand_id
1 'polypeptide(L)'
;MEQLPDTEEDDDGVGDIPQAELMKMIAELPDGYRTVFNLYVFEDKSHKEIAQLLGITEHTSSSQFYRAKTLLAKKINEYRKKL
;
A
#
# COMPACT_ATOMS: atom_id res chain seq x y z
N MET A 1 -15.09 -1.67 22.49
CA MET A 1 -14.81 -1.56 22.12
C MET A 1 -14.35 -1.50 21.56
N GLU A 2 -14.33 -1.39 21.61
CA GLU A 2 -13.82 -1.28 21.04
C GLU A 2 -13.25 -0.99 20.48
N GLN A 3 -13.33 -0.86 20.60
CA GLN A 3 -12.74 -0.55 19.95
C GLN A 3 -12.10 -0.24 19.52
N LEU A 4 -12.11 -0.09 19.56
CA LEU A 4 -11.40 0.17 19.06
C LEU A 4 -10.74 0.50 18.78
N PRO A 5 -10.77 0.51 19.10
CA PRO A 5 -10.01 0.89 18.62
C PRO A 5 -9.40 1.09 17.95
N ASP A 6 -9.69 1.14 17.69
CA ASP A 6 -9.21 1.37 16.96
C ASP A 6 -8.59 1.94 16.60
N THR A 7 -8.73 2.26 16.89
CA THR A 7 -8.28 2.89 16.52
C THR A 7 -7.37 2.95 16.39
N GLU A 8 -7.32 2.83 16.69
CA GLU A 8 -6.37 2.88 16.61
C GLU A 8 -5.66 2.60 15.84
N GLU A 9 -6.01 2.18 15.15
CA GLU A 9 -5.49 1.94 14.23
C GLU A 9 -4.97 2.78 13.46
N ASP A 10 -5.47 3.57 13.17
CA ASP A 10 -4.88 4.58 12.53
C ASP A 10 -3.81 4.90 13.26
N ASP A 11 -3.68 4.40 14.29
CA ASP A 11 -2.62 4.61 15.02
C ASP A 11 -1.43 4.01 14.51
N ASP A 12 -1.46 3.25 13.47
CA ASP A 12 -0.28 2.77 12.84
C ASP A 12 0.52 3.88 12.27
N GLY A 13 0.09 5.12 12.41
CA GLY A 13 0.90 6.24 12.01
C GLY A 13 0.68 6.71 10.61
N VAL A 14 -0.17 6.06 9.86
CA VAL A 14 -0.42 6.52 8.49
C VAL A 14 -1.02 7.91 8.51
N GLY A 15 -1.87 8.19 9.49
CA GLY A 15 -2.47 9.49 9.59
C GLY A 15 -1.53 10.61 9.97
N ASP A 16 -0.34 10.26 10.49
CA ASP A 16 0.64 11.25 10.88
C ASP A 16 1.60 11.60 9.77
N ILE A 17 1.50 10.95 8.62
CA ILE A 17 2.43 11.16 7.53
C ILE A 17 1.81 12.14 6.55
N PRO A 18 2.52 13.23 6.22
CA PRO A 18 2.00 14.14 5.20
C PRO A 18 1.72 13.39 3.90
N GLN A 19 0.63 13.76 3.25
CA GLN A 19 0.24 13.09 2.01
C GLN A 19 1.36 13.11 0.99
N ALA A 20 2.09 14.22 0.88
CA ALA A 20 3.17 14.32 -0.09
C ALA A 20 4.25 13.27 0.19
N GLU A 21 4.56 13.01 1.46
CA GLU A 21 5.57 12.01 1.80
C GLU A 21 5.07 10.61 1.49
N LEU A 22 3.80 10.34 1.78
CA LEU A 22 3.23 9.03 1.48
C LEU A 22 3.23 8.78 -0.03
N MET A 23 2.84 9.76 -0.83
CA MET A 23 2.84 9.61 -2.27
C MET A 23 4.24 9.39 -2.82
N LYS A 24 5.23 10.04 -2.20
CA LYS A 24 6.62 9.85 -2.58
C LYS A 24 7.06 8.41 -2.30
N MET A 25 6.67 7.87 -1.15
CA MET A 25 7.00 6.50 -0.81
C MET A 25 6.39 5.51 -1.81
N ILE A 26 5.14 5.76 -2.21
CA ILE A 26 4.48 4.92 -3.20
C ILE A 26 5.22 4.99 -4.53
N ALA A 27 5.63 6.20 -4.93
CA ALA A 27 6.35 6.38 -6.18
C ALA A 27 7.70 5.66 -6.20
N GLU A 28 8.26 5.39 -5.02
CA GLU A 28 9.53 4.69 -4.92
C GLU A 28 9.42 3.18 -4.96
N LEU A 29 8.21 2.66 -4.98
CA LEU A 29 8.03 1.20 -5.07
C LEU A 29 8.50 0.70 -6.43
N PRO A 30 9.00 -0.56 -6.50
CA PRO A 30 9.30 -1.17 -7.79
C PRO A 30 8.10 -1.11 -8.72
N ASP A 31 8.35 -1.01 -10.01
CA ASP A 31 7.28 -0.76 -10.99
C ASP A 31 6.10 -1.70 -10.88
N GLY A 32 6.35 -3.00 -10.80
CA GLY A 32 5.25 -3.96 -10.73
C GLY A 32 4.42 -3.80 -9.47
N TYR A 33 5.10 -3.62 -8.35
CA TYR A 33 4.42 -3.45 -7.06
C TYR A 33 3.62 -2.15 -7.06
N ARG A 34 4.22 -1.08 -7.58
CA ARG A 34 3.56 0.23 -7.62
C ARG A 34 2.33 0.20 -8.50
N THR A 35 2.43 -0.45 -9.66
CA THR A 35 1.32 -0.52 -10.59
C THR A 35 0.13 -1.25 -9.97
N VAL A 36 0.37 -2.42 -9.39
CA VAL A 36 -0.69 -3.19 -8.76
C VAL A 36 -1.26 -2.42 -7.57
N PHE A 37 -0.40 -1.81 -6.77
CA PHE A 37 -0.85 -1.05 -5.62
C PHE A 37 -1.78 0.08 -6.03
N ASN A 38 -1.38 0.86 -7.05
CA ASN A 38 -2.18 1.99 -7.49
C ASN A 38 -3.51 1.54 -8.07
N LEU A 39 -3.51 0.47 -8.85
CA LEU A 39 -4.75 -0.02 -9.43
C LEU A 39 -5.73 -0.51 -8.37
N TYR A 40 -5.21 -1.19 -7.36
CA TYR A 40 -6.06 -1.75 -6.33
C TYR A 40 -6.58 -0.68 -5.37
N VAL A 41 -5.70 0.20 -4.91
CA VAL A 41 -6.03 1.16 -3.87
C VAL A 41 -6.70 2.43 -4.44
N PHE A 42 -6.15 2.97 -5.50
CA PHE A 42 -6.64 4.26 -6.01
C PHE A 42 -7.67 4.12 -7.12
N GLU A 43 -7.61 3.04 -7.88
CA GLU A 43 -8.57 2.85 -8.97
C GLU A 43 -9.62 1.80 -8.65
N ASP A 44 -9.54 1.25 -7.45
CA ASP A 44 -10.56 0.34 -6.94
C ASP A 44 -10.76 -0.89 -7.82
N LYS A 45 -9.68 -1.39 -8.42
CA LYS A 45 -9.75 -2.59 -9.25
C LYS A 45 -9.58 -3.82 -8.40
N SER A 46 -10.28 -4.89 -8.75
CA SER A 46 -10.09 -6.17 -8.09
C SER A 46 -8.83 -6.84 -8.64
N HIS A 47 -8.31 -7.84 -7.93
CA HIS A 47 -7.16 -8.58 -8.44
C HIS A 47 -7.47 -9.27 -9.75
N LYS A 48 -8.72 -9.69 -9.96
CA LYS A 48 -9.12 -10.28 -11.21
C LYS A 48 -9.00 -9.27 -12.35
N GLU A 49 -9.47 -8.05 -12.12
CA GLU A 49 -9.38 -6.99 -13.10
C GLU A 49 -7.93 -6.61 -13.38
N ILE A 50 -7.12 -6.51 -12.32
CA ILE A 50 -5.72 -6.19 -12.46
C ILE A 50 -5.00 -7.26 -13.28
N ALA A 51 -5.30 -8.52 -12.99
CA ALA A 51 -4.72 -9.63 -13.73
C ALA A 51 -5.00 -9.50 -15.22
N GLN A 52 -6.24 -9.16 -15.57
CA GLN A 52 -6.60 -9.00 -16.96
C GLN A 52 -5.92 -7.80 -17.60
N LEU A 53 -5.82 -6.70 -16.87
CA LEU A 53 -5.20 -5.49 -17.41
C LEU A 53 -3.71 -5.67 -17.63
N LEU A 54 -3.04 -6.37 -16.74
CA LEU A 54 -1.58 -6.48 -16.80
C LEU A 54 -1.09 -7.79 -17.42
N GLY A 55 -2.01 -8.71 -17.74
CA GLY A 55 -1.59 -9.99 -18.32
C GLY A 55 -0.90 -10.90 -17.31
N ILE A 56 -1.30 -10.83 -16.06
CA ILE A 56 -0.74 -11.67 -15.00
C ILE A 56 -1.86 -12.47 -14.36
N THR A 57 -1.52 -13.39 -13.47
CA THR A 57 -2.55 -14.16 -12.77
C THR A 57 -3.08 -13.38 -11.59
N GLU A 58 -4.25 -13.77 -11.08
CA GLU A 58 -4.80 -13.15 -9.89
C GLU A 58 -3.87 -13.38 -8.70
N HIS A 59 -3.26 -14.57 -8.64
CA HIS A 59 -2.33 -14.87 -7.57
C HIS A 59 -1.12 -13.91 -7.61
N THR A 60 -0.60 -13.65 -8.80
CA THR A 60 0.52 -12.73 -8.95
C THR A 60 0.11 -11.31 -8.52
N SER A 61 -1.09 -10.89 -8.93
CA SER A 61 -1.59 -9.57 -8.52
C SER A 61 -1.67 -9.46 -7.01
N SER A 62 -2.25 -10.45 -6.36
CA SER A 62 -2.39 -10.46 -4.91
C SER A 62 -1.02 -10.47 -4.22
N SER A 63 -0.11 -11.29 -4.73
CA SER A 63 1.23 -11.40 -4.17
C SER A 63 2.00 -10.08 -4.30
N GLN A 64 1.91 -9.43 -5.46
CA GLN A 64 2.58 -8.16 -5.65
C GLN A 64 2.00 -7.06 -4.78
N PHE A 65 0.68 -7.08 -4.60
CA PHE A 65 0.05 -6.12 -3.70
C PHE A 65 0.54 -6.32 -2.27
N TYR A 66 0.62 -7.56 -1.82
CA TYR A 66 1.11 -7.86 -0.48
C TYR A 66 2.54 -7.36 -0.30
N ARG A 67 3.41 -7.58 -1.29
CA ARG A 67 4.78 -7.12 -1.22
C ARG A 67 4.87 -5.61 -1.23
N ALA A 68 4.00 -4.95 -2.01
CA ALA A 68 3.94 -3.49 -2.02
C ALA A 68 3.59 -2.95 -0.64
N LYS A 69 2.59 -3.56 0.01
CA LYS A 69 2.21 -3.14 1.35
C LYS A 69 3.35 -3.33 2.35
N THR A 70 4.06 -4.45 2.23
CA THR A 70 5.16 -4.74 3.14
C THR A 70 6.27 -3.70 2.99
N LEU A 71 6.61 -3.35 1.76
CA LEU A 71 7.63 -2.34 1.52
C LEU A 71 7.19 -0.97 2.01
N LEU A 72 5.91 -0.62 1.80
CA LEU A 72 5.40 0.65 2.30
C LEU A 72 5.45 0.71 3.82
N ALA A 73 5.07 -0.37 4.47
CA ALA A 73 5.11 -0.40 5.93
C ALA A 73 6.53 -0.17 6.43
N LYS A 74 7.50 -0.76 5.76
CA LYS A 74 8.89 -0.57 6.13
C LYS A 74 9.32 0.89 5.95
N LYS A 75 8.94 1.51 4.82
CA LYS A 75 9.27 2.90 4.58
C LYS A 75 8.62 3.83 5.59
N ILE A 76 7.38 3.54 5.95
CA ILE A 76 6.66 4.33 6.94
C ILE A 76 7.35 4.24 8.29
N ASN A 77 7.74 3.02 8.69
CA ASN A 77 8.45 2.85 9.95
C ASN A 77 9.77 3.60 9.97
N GLU A 78 10.50 3.58 8.86
CA GLU A 78 11.76 4.30 8.77
C GLU A 78 11.54 5.80 8.85
N TYR A 79 10.50 6.30 8.21
CA TYR A 79 10.18 7.71 8.27
C TYR A 79 9.87 8.14 9.70
N ARG A 80 9.08 7.33 10.42
CA ARG A 80 8.70 7.65 11.78
C ARG A 80 9.90 7.66 12.71
N LYS A 81 10.89 6.82 12.46
CA LYS A 81 12.08 6.80 13.29
C LYS A 81 12.93 8.04 13.13
N LYS A 82 12.76 8.77 12.03
CA LYS A 82 13.52 9.98 11.80
C LYS A 82 12.89 11.19 12.48
N LEU A 83 11.68 11.05 12.95
CA LEU A 83 11.02 12.11 13.64
C LEU A 83 11.47 12.16 15.10
#